data_fb36401abbe1e05e0c75b02fe6ec873a
#
_entry.id   fb36401abbe1e05e0c75b02fe6ec873a
#
_cell.length_a   1.000
_cell.length_b   1.000
_cell.length_c   1.000
_cell.angle_alpha   90.00
_cell.angle_beta   90.00
_cell.angle_gamma   90.00
#
_symmetry.space_group_name_H-M   'P 1'
#
loop_
_entity.id
_entity.type
_entity.pdbx_description
1 polymer ?
#
loop_
_entity_poly.entity_id
_entity_poly.type
_entity_poly.pdbx_seq_one_letter_code
_entity_poly.pdbx_strand_id
1 'polypeptide(L)'
;MIKVIHGDSKEILKTLNFTDKTIIVTDPPFNISYRYKTYKDKMPEQDYWKMLKDMFQNRKCVVIHYSEQLHKLSIELRTAPTKTVSWVYNSNTPKQHREIAFYNIQPDFKQVGQAYKNPTDKRIAKRIEEGKIAKLYDWWNINQVKNVSKEKTEHPCQMPLEVMCNIIGILPKDAEIIDPFGGSGTTAEAIKIMNEKQNANRTGIIIEIDDVYIEIIKNRIK
;
A
#
# COMPACT_ATOMS: atom_id res chain seq x y z
N MET A 1 5.57 -16.06 -5.87
CA MET A 1 6.65 -15.55 -6.77
C MET A 1 6.50 -14.03 -6.90
N ILE A 2 7.61 -13.27 -6.86
CA ILE A 2 7.60 -11.81 -7.07
C ILE A 2 8.44 -11.50 -8.32
N LYS A 3 7.86 -10.71 -9.24
CA LYS A 3 8.52 -10.25 -10.47
C LYS A 3 8.76 -8.74 -10.35
N VAL A 4 9.96 -8.29 -10.66
CA VAL A 4 10.33 -6.86 -10.72
C VAL A 4 10.52 -6.49 -12.18
N ILE A 5 9.89 -5.40 -12.62
CA ILE A 5 9.94 -4.93 -14.00
C ILE A 5 10.44 -3.48 -14.01
N HIS A 6 11.52 -3.22 -14.72
CA HIS A 6 12.03 -1.87 -14.97
C HIS A 6 11.28 -1.23 -16.13
N GLY A 7 10.70 -0.04 -15.92
CA GLY A 7 10.09 0.74 -16.98
C GLY A 7 8.91 1.61 -16.54
N ASP A 8 8.29 2.29 -17.52
CA ASP A 8 7.12 3.14 -17.26
C ASP A 8 5.87 2.30 -17.01
N SER A 9 5.29 2.45 -15.84
CA SER A 9 4.09 1.72 -15.43
C SER A 9 2.88 1.98 -16.34
N LYS A 10 2.78 3.16 -16.96
CA LYS A 10 1.69 3.46 -17.91
C LYS A 10 1.70 2.50 -19.09
N GLU A 11 2.89 2.18 -19.61
CA GLU A 11 3.03 1.30 -20.77
C GLU A 11 2.96 -0.17 -20.32
N ILE A 12 3.63 -0.52 -19.23
CA ILE A 12 3.66 -1.89 -18.73
C ILE A 12 2.26 -2.40 -18.34
N LEU A 13 1.46 -1.58 -17.64
CA LEU A 13 0.10 -1.96 -17.24
C LEU A 13 -0.82 -2.30 -18.42
N LYS A 14 -0.57 -1.73 -19.61
CA LYS A 14 -1.33 -2.05 -20.84
C LYS A 14 -1.04 -3.47 -21.36
N THR A 15 0.12 -4.02 -21.03
CA THR A 15 0.57 -5.34 -21.48
C THR A 15 0.24 -6.46 -20.51
N LEU A 16 -0.18 -6.11 -19.28
CA LEU A 16 -0.49 -7.08 -18.25
C LEU A 16 -1.91 -7.62 -18.40
N ASN A 17 -2.08 -8.91 -18.14
CA ASN A 17 -3.39 -9.53 -18.04
C ASN A 17 -3.94 -9.33 -16.63
N PHE A 18 -5.12 -8.74 -16.50
CA PHE A 18 -5.84 -8.55 -15.25
C PHE A 18 -6.87 -9.64 -15.07
N THR A 19 -6.79 -10.39 -13.98
CA THR A 19 -7.73 -11.43 -13.57
C THR A 19 -8.58 -10.95 -12.40
N ASP A 20 -9.57 -11.74 -12.00
CA ASP A 20 -10.37 -11.47 -10.80
C ASP A 20 -9.54 -11.48 -9.50
N LYS A 21 -8.34 -12.06 -9.53
CA LYS A 21 -7.40 -12.07 -8.40
C LYS A 21 -6.45 -10.87 -8.38
N THR A 22 -6.38 -10.13 -9.48
CA THR A 22 -5.45 -9.02 -9.62
C THR A 22 -5.92 -7.81 -8.82
N ILE A 23 -5.04 -7.28 -7.99
CA ILE A 23 -5.27 -6.11 -7.14
C ILE A 23 -4.07 -5.16 -7.28
N ILE A 24 -4.33 -3.93 -7.65
CA ILE A 24 -3.31 -2.88 -7.61
C ILE A 24 -3.19 -2.38 -6.17
N VAL A 25 -1.98 -2.34 -5.62
CA VAL A 25 -1.69 -1.79 -4.28
C VAL A 25 -0.58 -0.77 -4.44
N THR A 26 -0.84 0.49 -4.10
CA THR A 26 0.14 1.53 -4.41
C THR A 26 0.02 2.80 -3.57
N ASP A 27 1.17 3.46 -3.37
CA ASP A 27 1.35 4.84 -2.91
C ASP A 27 1.87 5.65 -4.12
N PRO A 28 0.98 6.18 -4.99
CA PRO A 28 1.42 6.84 -6.23
C PRO A 28 2.17 8.14 -5.92
N PRO A 29 3.02 8.65 -6.84
CA PRO A 29 3.58 9.99 -6.73
C PRO A 29 2.45 11.02 -6.57
N PHE A 30 2.63 12.02 -5.68
CA PHE A 30 1.52 12.91 -5.26
C PHE A 30 1.36 14.18 -6.10
N ASN A 31 2.16 14.33 -7.13
CA ASN A 31 2.18 15.52 -8.01
C ASN A 31 2.44 16.84 -7.25
N ILE A 32 3.31 16.78 -6.24
CA ILE A 32 3.64 17.91 -5.35
C ILE A 32 5.03 18.49 -5.61
N SER A 33 5.62 18.18 -6.77
CA SER A 33 6.99 18.57 -7.14
C SER A 33 8.06 17.98 -6.22
N TYR A 34 7.84 16.75 -5.71
CA TYR A 34 8.84 16.06 -4.93
C TYR A 34 10.04 15.70 -5.81
N ARG A 35 11.25 15.80 -5.27
CA ARG A 35 12.50 15.54 -6.01
C ARG A 35 12.87 14.06 -5.94
N TYR A 36 12.39 13.26 -6.90
CA TYR A 36 12.91 11.91 -7.16
C TYR A 36 14.16 11.99 -8.05
N LYS A 37 14.92 10.88 -8.20
CA LYS A 37 16.13 10.85 -9.03
C LYS A 37 15.78 11.00 -10.52
N THR A 38 14.92 10.17 -11.05
CA THR A 38 14.57 10.09 -12.47
C THR A 38 13.20 10.69 -12.79
N TYR A 39 12.22 10.45 -11.91
CA TYR A 39 10.84 10.87 -12.13
C TYR A 39 10.62 12.34 -11.77
N LYS A 40 9.96 13.09 -12.65
CA LYS A 40 9.49 14.45 -12.36
C LYS A 40 8.09 14.40 -11.76
N ASP A 41 7.98 14.59 -10.44
CA ASP A 41 6.70 14.60 -9.71
C ASP A 41 5.97 15.92 -9.89
N LYS A 42 5.77 16.31 -11.16
CA LYS A 42 4.99 17.49 -11.56
C LYS A 42 4.49 17.36 -12.98
N MET A 43 3.17 17.29 -13.10
CA MET A 43 2.47 17.38 -14.36
C MET A 43 1.20 18.22 -14.20
N PRO A 44 0.55 18.70 -15.27
CA PRO A 44 -0.76 19.35 -15.19
C PRO A 44 -1.74 18.48 -14.40
N GLU A 45 -2.57 19.09 -13.55
CA GLU A 45 -3.45 18.36 -12.66
C GLU A 45 -4.42 17.43 -13.42
N GLN A 46 -4.91 17.85 -14.57
CA GLN A 46 -5.78 17.03 -15.42
C GLN A 46 -5.08 15.77 -15.93
N ASP A 47 -3.80 15.89 -16.34
CA ASP A 47 -3.01 14.75 -16.83
C ASP A 47 -2.71 13.75 -15.70
N TYR A 48 -2.47 14.25 -14.47
CA TYR A 48 -2.28 13.42 -13.30
C TYR A 48 -3.51 12.58 -12.99
N TRP A 49 -4.69 13.21 -12.94
CA TRP A 49 -5.93 12.49 -12.69
C TRP A 49 -6.30 11.54 -13.80
N LYS A 50 -6.07 11.94 -15.06
CA LYS A 50 -6.22 11.05 -16.20
C LYS A 50 -5.33 9.83 -16.10
N MET A 51 -4.07 9.99 -15.74
CA MET A 51 -3.11 8.90 -15.55
C MET A 51 -3.61 7.91 -14.47
N LEU A 52 -4.00 8.40 -13.29
CA LEU A 52 -4.50 7.55 -12.22
C LEU A 52 -5.81 6.85 -12.61
N LYS A 53 -6.71 7.56 -13.30
CA LYS A 53 -7.93 6.98 -13.84
C LYS A 53 -7.65 5.84 -14.80
N ASP A 54 -6.78 6.03 -15.77
CA ASP A 54 -6.41 5.01 -16.76
C ASP A 54 -5.81 3.76 -16.08
N MET A 55 -5.10 3.95 -14.95
CA MET A 55 -4.52 2.85 -14.17
C MET A 55 -5.55 2.11 -13.32
N PHE A 56 -6.55 2.79 -12.74
CA PHE A 56 -7.36 2.23 -11.65
C PHE A 56 -8.82 1.98 -12.03
N GLN A 57 -9.34 2.61 -13.08
CA GLN A 57 -10.76 2.51 -13.44
C GLN A 57 -11.19 1.06 -13.69
N ASN A 58 -12.30 0.64 -13.07
CA ASN A 58 -12.87 -0.70 -13.13
C ASN A 58 -11.96 -1.82 -12.62
N ARG A 59 -10.89 -1.48 -11.88
CA ARG A 59 -9.97 -2.45 -11.28
C ARG A 59 -10.14 -2.52 -9.77
N LYS A 60 -9.77 -3.64 -9.18
CA LYS A 60 -9.58 -3.74 -7.73
C LYS A 60 -8.29 -3.02 -7.39
N CYS A 61 -8.38 -1.99 -6.55
CA CYS A 61 -7.18 -1.27 -6.16
C CYS A 61 -7.23 -0.77 -4.70
N VAL A 62 -6.05 -0.68 -4.11
CA VAL A 62 -5.78 -0.07 -2.82
C VAL A 62 -4.83 1.10 -3.05
N VAL A 63 -5.31 2.30 -2.81
CA VAL A 63 -4.57 3.53 -3.08
C VAL A 63 -4.34 4.28 -1.79
N ILE A 64 -3.08 4.64 -1.54
CA ILE A 64 -2.67 5.44 -0.37
C ILE A 64 -2.49 6.87 -0.84
N HIS A 65 -3.19 7.82 -0.20
CA HIS A 65 -3.05 9.23 -0.53
C HIS A 65 -3.57 10.11 0.61
N TYR A 66 -3.47 11.42 0.46
CA TYR A 66 -4.19 12.36 1.32
C TYR A 66 -5.70 12.29 1.06
N SER A 67 -6.52 12.51 2.10
CA SER A 67 -7.98 12.38 2.04
C SER A 67 -8.59 13.22 0.92
N GLU A 68 -8.18 14.50 0.81
CA GLU A 68 -8.68 15.41 -0.21
C GLU A 68 -8.39 14.94 -1.65
N GLN A 69 -7.28 14.22 -1.83
CA GLN A 69 -6.90 13.67 -3.13
C GLN A 69 -7.69 12.39 -3.46
N LEU A 70 -7.98 11.57 -2.46
CA LEU A 70 -8.83 10.39 -2.65
C LEU A 70 -10.28 10.77 -2.98
N HIS A 71 -10.78 11.90 -2.48
CA HIS A 71 -12.08 12.41 -2.91
C HIS A 71 -12.07 12.77 -4.40
N LYS A 72 -11.04 13.48 -4.87
CA LYS A 72 -10.86 13.78 -6.30
C LYS A 72 -10.75 12.50 -7.14
N LEU A 73 -9.94 11.54 -6.70
CA LEU A 73 -9.80 10.25 -7.37
C LEU A 73 -11.15 9.51 -7.46
N SER A 74 -11.94 9.52 -6.40
CA SER A 74 -13.29 8.88 -6.40
C SER A 74 -14.22 9.52 -7.42
N ILE A 75 -14.15 10.84 -7.60
CA ILE A 75 -14.91 11.57 -8.63
C ILE A 75 -14.45 11.14 -10.03
N GLU A 76 -13.15 11.12 -10.27
CA GLU A 76 -12.58 10.69 -11.56
C GLU A 76 -12.92 9.24 -11.92
N LEU A 77 -12.85 8.34 -10.94
CA LEU A 77 -13.21 6.93 -11.11
C LEU A 77 -14.73 6.71 -11.17
N ARG A 78 -15.53 7.70 -10.80
CA ARG A 78 -17.00 7.58 -10.60
C ARG A 78 -17.37 6.40 -9.69
N THR A 79 -16.54 6.15 -8.68
CA THR A 79 -16.65 5.02 -7.76
C THR A 79 -16.20 5.44 -6.38
N ALA A 80 -17.04 5.23 -5.37
CA ALA A 80 -16.65 5.42 -3.99
C ALA A 80 -15.79 4.22 -3.52
N PRO A 81 -14.85 4.42 -2.59
CA PRO A 81 -14.16 3.30 -1.97
C PRO A 81 -15.13 2.42 -1.17
N THR A 82 -14.95 1.12 -1.23
CA THR A 82 -15.73 0.16 -0.42
C THR A 82 -15.34 0.20 1.04
N LYS A 83 -14.12 0.63 1.33
CA LYS A 83 -13.57 0.84 2.67
C LYS A 83 -12.44 1.86 2.62
N THR A 84 -12.30 2.63 3.70
CA THR A 84 -11.11 3.45 3.99
C THR A 84 -10.50 3.06 5.32
N VAL A 85 -9.19 3.24 5.44
CA VAL A 85 -8.40 3.08 6.66
C VAL A 85 -7.58 4.34 6.86
N SER A 86 -7.61 4.92 8.05
CA SER A 86 -6.81 6.09 8.40
C SER A 86 -5.45 5.64 8.95
N TRP A 87 -4.39 5.96 8.23
CA TRP A 87 -3.02 5.81 8.71
C TRP A 87 -2.53 7.14 9.29
N VAL A 88 -2.39 7.20 10.61
CA VAL A 88 -1.92 8.38 11.36
C VAL A 88 -0.48 8.20 11.79
N TYR A 89 0.27 9.30 11.82
CA TYR A 89 1.67 9.32 12.19
C TYR A 89 2.07 10.67 12.78
N ASN A 90 3.10 10.68 13.60
CA ASN A 90 3.64 11.91 14.16
C ASN A 90 4.70 12.53 13.23
N SER A 91 4.46 13.75 12.78
CA SER A 91 5.40 14.52 11.96
C SER A 91 5.40 16.01 12.36
N ASN A 92 6.41 16.75 11.91
CA ASN A 92 6.51 18.19 12.14
C ASN A 92 5.76 19.03 11.09
N THR A 93 4.87 18.39 10.31
CA THR A 93 4.05 19.03 9.28
C THR A 93 2.58 19.07 9.71
N PRO A 94 1.74 19.94 9.15
CA PRO A 94 0.31 19.95 9.42
C PRO A 94 -0.41 18.65 9.00
N LYS A 95 0.16 17.91 8.04
CA LYS A 95 -0.42 16.65 7.55
C LYS A 95 0.08 15.49 8.41
N GLN A 96 -0.78 14.98 9.28
CA GLN A 96 -0.48 13.94 10.27
C GLN A 96 -1.13 12.58 9.91
N HIS A 97 -1.74 12.46 8.74
CA HIS A 97 -2.37 11.21 8.29
C HIS A 97 -2.41 11.09 6.77
N ARG A 98 -2.60 9.87 6.33
CA ARG A 98 -3.01 9.49 4.98
C ARG A 98 -4.17 8.52 5.07
N GLU A 99 -4.98 8.46 4.05
CA GLU A 99 -6.02 7.45 3.92
C GLU A 99 -5.57 6.35 2.96
N ILE A 100 -6.02 5.14 3.25
CA ILE A 100 -5.84 3.95 2.42
C ILE A 100 -7.23 3.57 1.92
N ALA A 101 -7.50 3.81 0.66
CA ALA A 101 -8.81 3.60 0.04
C ALA A 101 -8.83 2.30 -0.76
N PHE A 102 -9.82 1.46 -0.50
CA PHE A 102 -10.06 0.18 -1.17
C PHE A 102 -11.19 0.38 -2.19
N TYR A 103 -10.89 0.21 -3.47
CA TYR A 103 -11.88 0.31 -4.55
C TYR A 103 -12.15 -1.07 -5.14
N ASN A 104 -13.42 -1.41 -5.34
CA ASN A 104 -13.89 -2.66 -5.93
C ASN A 104 -13.40 -3.93 -5.19
N ILE A 105 -12.96 -3.80 -3.94
CA ILE A 105 -12.52 -4.90 -3.08
C ILE A 105 -12.86 -4.62 -1.62
N GLN A 106 -13.34 -5.66 -0.92
CA GLN A 106 -13.61 -5.59 0.51
C GLN A 106 -12.47 -6.27 1.27
N PRO A 107 -11.71 -5.53 2.12
CA PRO A 107 -10.65 -6.13 2.93
C PRO A 107 -11.21 -6.96 4.08
N ASP A 108 -10.53 -8.05 4.44
CA ASP A 108 -10.87 -8.87 5.60
C ASP A 108 -9.95 -8.60 6.79
N PHE A 109 -10.37 -7.71 7.66
CA PHE A 109 -9.64 -7.32 8.87
C PHE A 109 -9.43 -8.45 9.89
N LYS A 110 -10.12 -9.59 9.75
CA LYS A 110 -9.94 -10.74 10.65
C LYS A 110 -8.66 -11.51 10.35
N GLN A 111 -8.08 -11.35 9.17
CA GLN A 111 -6.85 -12.04 8.77
C GLN A 111 -5.60 -11.51 9.47
N VAL A 112 -5.65 -10.30 10.04
CA VAL A 112 -4.55 -9.69 10.80
C VAL A 112 -5.02 -9.42 12.22
N GLY A 113 -4.29 -9.96 13.17
CA GLY A 113 -4.57 -9.76 14.60
C GLY A 113 -3.76 -8.61 15.18
N GLN A 114 -4.31 -8.00 16.23
CA GLN A 114 -3.64 -6.99 17.05
C GLN A 114 -4.02 -7.14 18.52
N ALA A 115 -3.28 -6.47 19.42
CA ALA A 115 -3.64 -6.42 20.82
C ALA A 115 -4.97 -5.70 21.03
N TYR A 116 -5.75 -6.15 22.02
CA TYR A 116 -6.93 -5.40 22.45
C TYR A 116 -6.52 -4.06 23.07
N LYS A 117 -7.25 -3.00 22.74
CA LYS A 117 -6.98 -1.65 23.29
C LYS A 117 -7.41 -1.46 24.74
N ASN A 118 -8.33 -2.28 25.24
CA ASN A 118 -8.91 -2.19 26.58
C ASN A 118 -8.69 -3.49 27.36
N PRO A 119 -7.43 -3.89 27.68
CA PRO A 119 -7.14 -5.19 28.30
C PRO A 119 -7.71 -5.32 29.71
N THR A 120 -8.05 -4.22 30.38
CA THR A 120 -8.64 -4.19 31.74
C THR A 120 -10.17 -4.41 31.76
N ASP A 121 -10.86 -4.34 30.63
CA ASP A 121 -12.27 -4.73 30.54
C ASP A 121 -12.39 -6.23 30.82
N LYS A 122 -13.24 -6.62 31.77
CA LYS A 122 -13.39 -8.02 32.24
C LYS A 122 -13.67 -9.01 31.10
N ARG A 123 -14.48 -8.60 30.10
CA ARG A 123 -14.80 -9.46 28.95
C ARG A 123 -13.60 -9.61 28.03
N ILE A 124 -12.81 -8.54 27.88
CA ILE A 124 -11.59 -8.55 27.07
C ILE A 124 -10.49 -9.34 27.78
N ALA A 125 -10.30 -9.15 29.09
CA ALA A 125 -9.35 -9.93 29.90
C ALA A 125 -9.59 -11.44 29.73
N LYS A 126 -10.84 -11.89 29.84
CA LYS A 126 -11.20 -13.29 29.60
C LYS A 126 -10.83 -13.77 28.19
N ARG A 127 -11.04 -12.95 27.15
CA ARG A 127 -10.64 -13.30 25.76
C ARG A 127 -9.12 -13.41 25.62
N ILE A 128 -8.37 -12.54 26.30
CA ILE A 128 -6.90 -12.58 26.30
C ILE A 128 -6.41 -13.86 26.99
N GLU A 129 -7.00 -14.23 28.14
CA GLU A 129 -6.72 -15.49 28.84
C GLU A 129 -7.00 -16.72 27.95
N GLU A 130 -8.06 -16.65 27.12
CA GLU A 130 -8.40 -17.67 26.13
C GLU A 130 -7.48 -17.65 24.89
N GLY A 131 -6.43 -16.82 24.87
CA GLY A 131 -5.48 -16.69 23.73
C GLY A 131 -6.06 -15.99 22.51
N LYS A 132 -7.20 -15.31 22.63
CA LYS A 132 -7.83 -14.57 21.55
C LYS A 132 -7.17 -13.19 21.37
N ILE A 133 -7.09 -12.73 20.13
CA ILE A 133 -6.59 -11.41 19.75
C ILE A 133 -7.70 -10.61 19.06
N ALA A 134 -7.60 -9.28 19.06
CA ALA A 134 -8.50 -8.43 18.29
C ALA A 134 -8.20 -8.55 16.79
N LYS A 135 -9.23 -8.37 15.96
CA LYS A 135 -9.04 -8.12 14.53
C LYS A 135 -8.34 -6.76 14.34
N LEU A 136 -7.65 -6.56 13.23
CA LEU A 136 -7.09 -5.26 12.87
C LEU A 136 -8.22 -4.20 12.83
N TYR A 137 -7.93 -3.00 13.31
CA TYR A 137 -8.87 -1.87 13.22
C TYR A 137 -8.69 -1.11 11.91
N ASP A 138 -9.55 -0.14 11.65
CA ASP A 138 -9.51 0.70 10.45
C ASP A 138 -8.82 2.06 10.70
N TRP A 139 -8.02 2.17 11.74
CA TRP A 139 -7.06 3.24 11.91
C TRP A 139 -5.76 2.72 12.50
N TRP A 140 -4.64 3.17 11.96
CA TRP A 140 -3.31 2.70 12.33
C TRP A 140 -2.43 3.86 12.75
N ASN A 141 -1.85 3.78 13.94
CA ASN A 141 -0.87 4.74 14.41
C ASN A 141 0.53 4.14 14.22
N ILE A 142 1.10 4.38 13.05
CA ILE A 142 2.41 3.84 12.61
C ILE A 142 3.24 5.01 12.10
N ASN A 143 4.42 5.23 12.68
CA ASN A 143 5.28 6.32 12.26
C ASN A 143 5.82 6.13 10.84
N GLN A 144 6.05 7.25 10.16
CA GLN A 144 6.74 7.25 8.86
C GLN A 144 8.19 6.79 9.03
N VAL A 145 8.76 6.21 7.98
CA VAL A 145 10.19 5.86 7.92
C VAL A 145 11.01 7.14 7.91
N LYS A 146 11.82 7.35 8.95
CA LYS A 146 12.75 8.47 9.09
C LYS A 146 14.17 8.00 8.73
N ASN A 147 15.08 8.94 8.52
CA ASN A 147 16.48 8.62 8.17
C ASN A 147 17.21 7.75 9.21
N VAL A 148 16.74 7.77 10.46
CA VAL A 148 17.29 6.94 11.56
C VAL A 148 16.57 5.58 11.72
N SER A 149 15.56 5.30 10.91
CA SER A 149 14.81 4.02 10.97
C SER A 149 15.68 2.87 10.46
N LYS A 150 15.67 1.74 11.16
CA LYS A 150 16.45 0.53 10.77
C LYS A 150 16.07 -0.01 9.39
N GLU A 151 14.82 0.14 8.98
CA GLU A 151 14.32 -0.29 7.67
C GLU A 151 14.58 0.70 6.52
N LYS A 152 15.22 1.86 6.81
CA LYS A 152 15.44 2.92 5.83
C LYS A 152 16.40 2.48 4.73
N THR A 153 15.95 2.64 3.48
CA THR A 153 16.77 2.51 2.27
C THR A 153 17.12 3.90 1.72
N GLU A 154 17.84 3.96 0.60
CA GLU A 154 18.14 5.22 -0.09
C GLU A 154 16.91 5.88 -0.73
N HIS A 155 15.77 5.20 -0.83
CA HIS A 155 14.55 5.78 -1.37
C HIS A 155 14.02 6.88 -0.42
N PRO A 156 13.78 8.10 -0.90
CA PRO A 156 13.47 9.24 -0.02
C PRO A 156 12.11 9.12 0.67
N CYS A 157 11.10 8.58 -0.02
CA CYS A 157 9.71 8.48 0.46
C CYS A 157 9.31 7.01 0.71
N GLN A 158 10.12 6.30 1.50
CA GLN A 158 9.85 4.89 1.78
C GLN A 158 8.58 4.72 2.63
N MET A 159 7.69 3.84 2.19
CA MET A 159 6.52 3.41 2.94
C MET A 159 6.94 2.52 4.14
N PRO A 160 6.36 2.70 5.34
CA PRO A 160 6.61 1.79 6.46
C PRO A 160 6.17 0.36 6.14
N LEU A 161 7.05 -0.59 6.44
CA LEU A 161 6.79 -2.01 6.18
C LEU A 161 5.56 -2.53 6.93
N GLU A 162 5.33 -2.07 8.16
CA GLU A 162 4.17 -2.44 8.96
C GLU A 162 2.86 -2.01 8.30
N VAL A 163 2.79 -0.79 7.72
CA VAL A 163 1.60 -0.31 6.99
C VAL A 163 1.32 -1.23 5.80
N MET A 164 2.35 -1.56 5.03
CA MET A 164 2.19 -2.41 3.85
C MET A 164 1.86 -3.85 4.22
N CYS A 165 2.46 -4.40 5.29
CA CYS A 165 2.09 -5.72 5.82
C CYS A 165 0.62 -5.77 6.25
N ASN A 166 0.12 -4.73 6.90
CA ASN A 166 -1.29 -4.64 7.27
C ASN A 166 -2.20 -4.62 6.04
N ILE A 167 -1.85 -3.84 5.01
CA ILE A 167 -2.60 -3.82 3.74
C ILE A 167 -2.61 -5.21 3.10
N ILE A 168 -1.44 -5.78 2.85
CA ILE A 168 -1.31 -7.08 2.18
C ILE A 168 -1.99 -8.18 2.99
N GLY A 169 -1.88 -8.13 4.33
CA GLY A 169 -2.42 -9.13 5.24
C GLY A 169 -3.94 -9.21 5.26
N ILE A 170 -4.65 -8.13 4.93
CA ILE A 170 -6.13 -8.10 4.88
C ILE A 170 -6.70 -8.32 3.47
N LEU A 171 -5.83 -8.55 2.46
CA LEU A 171 -6.22 -8.93 1.10
C LEU A 171 -6.33 -10.46 0.95
N PRO A 172 -7.01 -10.96 -0.09
CA PRO A 172 -7.12 -12.40 -0.36
C PRO A 172 -5.76 -13.11 -0.36
N LYS A 173 -5.71 -14.33 0.15
CA LYS A 173 -4.46 -15.10 0.31
C LYS A 173 -3.86 -15.58 -1.00
N ASP A 174 -4.60 -15.53 -2.09
CA ASP A 174 -4.21 -15.93 -3.44
C ASP A 174 -4.20 -14.74 -4.43
N ALA A 175 -4.17 -13.51 -3.91
CA ALA A 175 -4.16 -12.30 -4.72
C ALA A 175 -2.90 -12.16 -5.58
N GLU A 176 -3.08 -11.61 -6.77
CA GLU A 176 -2.02 -11.18 -7.68
C GLU A 176 -1.82 -9.67 -7.48
N ILE A 177 -0.80 -9.28 -6.73
CA ILE A 177 -0.55 -7.88 -6.36
C ILE A 177 0.26 -7.19 -7.45
N ILE A 178 -0.21 -6.04 -7.94
CA ILE A 178 0.57 -5.17 -8.83
C ILE A 178 0.84 -3.86 -8.12
N ASP A 179 2.12 -3.49 -8.00
CA ASP A 179 2.52 -2.16 -7.54
C ASP A 179 3.16 -1.41 -8.72
N PRO A 180 2.45 -0.42 -9.32
CA PRO A 180 2.95 0.35 -10.45
C PRO A 180 4.01 1.39 -10.09
N PHE A 181 4.25 1.64 -8.80
CA PHE A 181 5.22 2.61 -8.31
C PHE A 181 6.05 1.99 -7.18
N GLY A 182 6.88 1.01 -7.54
CA GLY A 182 7.58 0.12 -6.62
C GLY A 182 8.49 0.79 -5.59
N GLY A 183 9.10 1.91 -5.96
CA GLY A 183 9.96 2.72 -5.09
C GLY A 183 11.03 1.89 -4.36
N SER A 184 10.95 1.81 -3.05
CA SER A 184 11.88 1.01 -2.23
C SER A 184 11.58 -0.49 -2.16
N GLY A 185 10.50 -0.97 -2.81
CA GLY A 185 10.11 -2.39 -2.77
C GLY A 185 9.40 -2.85 -1.51
N THR A 186 8.84 -1.94 -0.72
CA THR A 186 8.15 -2.29 0.52
C THR A 186 6.96 -3.23 0.27
N THR A 187 6.25 -3.05 -0.83
CA THR A 187 5.15 -3.94 -1.26
C THR A 187 5.65 -5.37 -1.49
N ALA A 188 6.79 -5.52 -2.17
CA ALA A 188 7.40 -6.83 -2.43
C ALA A 188 7.77 -7.57 -1.14
N GLU A 189 8.45 -6.87 -0.23
CA GLU A 189 8.84 -7.42 1.08
C GLU A 189 7.62 -7.78 1.93
N ALA A 190 6.57 -6.93 1.94
CA ALA A 190 5.34 -7.22 2.65
C ALA A 190 4.62 -8.46 2.12
N ILE A 191 4.61 -8.68 0.79
CA ILE A 191 4.05 -9.91 0.19
C ILE A 191 4.79 -11.13 0.71
N LYS A 192 6.13 -11.11 0.72
CA LYS A 192 6.97 -12.22 1.21
C LYS A 192 6.65 -12.54 2.67
N ILE A 193 6.71 -11.53 3.54
CA ILE A 193 6.46 -11.68 4.98
C ILE A 193 5.04 -12.19 5.26
N MET A 194 4.03 -11.63 4.59
CA MET A 194 2.64 -12.00 4.86
C MET A 194 2.27 -13.35 4.25
N ASN A 195 2.93 -13.80 3.19
CA ASN A 195 2.80 -15.17 2.70
C ASN A 195 3.31 -16.18 3.74
N GLU A 196 4.46 -15.94 4.34
CA GLU A 196 5.02 -16.78 5.40
C GLU A 196 4.11 -16.79 6.65
N LYS A 197 3.74 -15.60 7.16
CA LYS A 197 2.93 -15.46 8.38
C LYS A 197 1.53 -16.06 8.27
N GLN A 198 0.92 -16.03 7.09
CA GLN A 198 -0.48 -16.43 6.89
C GLN A 198 -0.63 -17.74 6.14
N ASN A 199 0.46 -18.41 5.77
CA ASN A 199 0.46 -19.55 4.84
C ASN A 199 -0.35 -19.23 3.57
N ALA A 200 0.06 -18.19 2.86
CA ALA A 200 -0.63 -17.62 1.71
C ALA A 200 0.24 -17.72 0.44
N ASN A 201 -0.39 -17.61 -0.74
CA ASN A 201 0.25 -17.78 -2.04
C ASN A 201 0.12 -16.53 -2.93
N ARG A 202 0.14 -15.33 -2.33
CA ARG A 202 0.11 -14.07 -3.09
C ARG A 202 1.31 -13.98 -4.01
N THR A 203 1.09 -13.49 -5.21
CA THR A 203 2.17 -13.15 -6.15
C THR A 203 2.30 -11.63 -6.28
N GLY A 204 3.45 -11.16 -6.79
CA GLY A 204 3.69 -9.72 -6.95
C GLY A 204 4.31 -9.38 -8.30
N ILE A 205 3.84 -8.27 -8.90
CA ILE A 205 4.50 -7.59 -10.01
C ILE A 205 4.79 -6.17 -9.51
N ILE A 206 6.08 -5.84 -9.39
CA ILE A 206 6.53 -4.53 -8.92
C ILE A 206 7.16 -3.80 -10.10
N ILE A 207 6.63 -2.65 -10.45
CA ILE A 207 7.10 -1.84 -11.57
C ILE A 207 7.80 -0.60 -11.02
N GLU A 208 9.00 -0.31 -11.51
CA GLU A 208 9.75 0.86 -11.11
C GLU A 208 10.48 1.44 -12.32
N ILE A 209 10.49 2.76 -12.44
CA ILE A 209 11.11 3.47 -13.57
C ILE A 209 12.59 3.81 -13.31
N ASP A 210 13.01 3.88 -12.05
CA ASP A 210 14.37 4.23 -11.65
C ASP A 210 15.22 2.96 -11.48
N ASP A 211 16.31 2.86 -12.23
CA ASP A 211 17.22 1.71 -12.20
C ASP A 211 17.89 1.49 -10.84
N VAL A 212 18.19 2.57 -10.11
CA VAL A 212 18.76 2.50 -8.76
C VAL A 212 17.76 1.85 -7.79
N TYR A 213 16.48 2.23 -7.89
CA TYR A 213 15.45 1.66 -7.03
C TYR A 213 15.13 0.19 -7.40
N ILE A 214 15.26 -0.19 -8.66
CA ILE A 214 15.17 -1.59 -9.09
C ILE A 214 16.17 -2.47 -8.32
N GLU A 215 17.42 -2.04 -8.16
CA GLU A 215 18.43 -2.80 -7.42
C GLU A 215 18.10 -2.86 -5.91
N ILE A 216 17.55 -1.80 -5.34
CA ILE A 216 17.05 -1.81 -3.96
C ILE A 216 15.95 -2.85 -3.79
N ILE A 217 14.96 -2.87 -4.71
CA ILE A 217 13.87 -3.84 -4.68
C ILE A 217 14.41 -5.27 -4.75
N LYS A 218 15.28 -5.56 -5.71
CA LYS A 218 15.88 -6.89 -5.87
C LYS A 218 16.63 -7.36 -4.63
N ASN A 219 17.32 -6.46 -3.94
CA ASN A 219 18.06 -6.80 -2.72
C ASN A 219 17.12 -7.08 -1.52
N ARG A 220 15.95 -6.43 -1.46
CA ARG A 220 14.96 -6.67 -0.40
C ARG A 220 14.21 -8.00 -0.53
N ILE A 221 14.12 -8.55 -1.73
CA ILE A 221 13.35 -9.79 -1.99
C ILE A 221 14.23 -11.05 -2.07
N LYS A 222 15.55 -10.89 -2.00
CA LYS A 222 16.46 -12.02 -1.84
C LYS A 222 16.22 -12.71 -0.49
#